data_97ae46c80ef5d3a02f8dda8188b92f3b
#
_entry.id   97ae46c80ef5d3a02f8dda8188b92f3b
#
_cell.length_a   1.000
_cell.length_b   1.000
_cell.length_c   1.000
_cell.angle_alpha   90.00
_cell.angle_beta   90.00
_cell.angle_gamma   90.00
#
_symmetry.space_group_name_H-M   'P 1'
#
loop_
_entity.id
_entity.type
_entity.pdbx_description
1 polymer ?
#
loop_
_entity_poly.entity_id
_entity_poly.type
_entity_poly.pdbx_seq_one_letter_code
_entity_poly.pdbx_strand_id
1 'polypeptide(L)'
;MDISPLRGYYAAHTPTLMGERGGSAVLVPLVRQDGEYCLLYEIRSANVRQPGEVCFPGGKREAGETAIQCALRETWEELGIPESAVTVIGEMDFIHIRAGSLLRPVLGEVDPATLAAMRPAPEEVAGTFLLPLRELKAHPPEVYLYRQPVEAPDFPY
;
A
#
# COMPACT_ATOMS: atom_id res chain seq x y z
N MET A 1 21.41 -8.61 -39.95
CA MET A 1 20.97 -7.83 -38.79
C MET A 1 21.46 -8.57 -37.53
N ASP A 2 22.30 -7.91 -36.72
CA ASP A 2 22.77 -8.49 -35.46
C ASP A 2 21.75 -8.26 -34.34
N ILE A 3 21.29 -9.32 -33.70
CA ILE A 3 20.30 -9.30 -32.59
C ILE A 3 20.94 -9.54 -31.22
N SER A 4 22.29 -9.62 -31.14
CA SER A 4 23.01 -9.83 -29.88
C SER A 4 22.67 -8.78 -28.80
N PRO A 5 22.50 -7.48 -29.12
CA PRO A 5 22.08 -6.49 -28.13
C PRO A 5 20.70 -6.79 -27.53
N LEU A 6 19.74 -7.25 -28.35
CA LEU A 6 18.41 -7.63 -27.85
C LEU A 6 18.48 -8.84 -26.94
N ARG A 7 19.27 -9.86 -27.30
CA ARG A 7 19.47 -11.04 -26.45
C ARG A 7 20.06 -10.67 -25.11
N GLY A 8 21.09 -9.79 -25.10
CA GLY A 8 21.72 -9.32 -23.86
C GLY A 8 20.74 -8.55 -22.96
N TYR A 9 19.94 -7.65 -23.54
CA TYR A 9 18.94 -6.89 -22.81
C TYR A 9 17.90 -7.79 -22.17
N TYR A 10 17.25 -8.66 -22.95
CA TYR A 10 16.15 -9.49 -22.44
C TYR A 10 16.60 -10.66 -21.56
N ALA A 11 17.87 -11.08 -21.61
CA ALA A 11 18.39 -12.09 -20.69
C ALA A 11 18.41 -11.63 -19.22
N ALA A 12 18.51 -10.29 -19.00
CA ALA A 12 18.55 -9.70 -17.66
C ALA A 12 17.27 -8.87 -17.35
N HIS A 13 16.34 -8.78 -18.30
CA HIS A 13 15.15 -7.94 -18.14
C HIS A 13 14.10 -8.60 -17.27
N THR A 14 13.69 -7.89 -16.22
CA THR A 14 12.49 -8.21 -15.44
C THR A 14 11.31 -7.46 -16.03
N PRO A 15 10.28 -8.14 -16.51
CA PRO A 15 9.09 -7.48 -17.06
C PRO A 15 8.43 -6.58 -16.01
N THR A 16 8.01 -5.40 -16.43
CA THR A 16 7.22 -4.45 -15.65
C THR A 16 5.95 -4.08 -16.38
N LEU A 17 4.98 -3.49 -15.70
CA LEU A 17 3.78 -3.00 -16.35
C LEU A 17 4.15 -1.86 -17.31
N MET A 18 3.84 -2.04 -18.60
CA MET A 18 4.07 -1.00 -19.60
C MET A 18 3.21 0.22 -19.28
N GLY A 19 3.86 1.40 -19.19
CA GLY A 19 3.19 2.64 -18.84
C GLY A 19 3.00 2.87 -17.33
N GLU A 20 3.60 2.05 -16.47
CA GLU A 20 3.64 2.31 -15.03
C GLU A 20 4.33 3.66 -14.77
N ARG A 21 3.59 4.59 -14.15
CA ARG A 21 4.08 5.95 -13.83
C ARG A 21 4.40 6.10 -12.34
N GLY A 22 5.18 5.18 -11.82
CA GLY A 22 5.45 5.08 -10.39
C GLY A 22 4.41 4.23 -9.68
N GLY A 23 4.57 4.10 -8.39
CA GLY A 23 3.69 3.27 -7.57
C GLY A 23 3.76 3.68 -6.12
N SER A 24 2.82 3.19 -5.36
CA SER A 24 2.77 3.33 -3.92
C SER A 24 2.81 1.95 -3.27
N ALA A 25 3.23 1.90 -2.03
CA ALA A 25 3.12 0.71 -1.22
C ALA A 25 2.51 1.06 0.13
N VAL A 26 1.75 0.13 0.68
CA VAL A 26 1.16 0.25 2.02
C VAL A 26 1.48 -1.01 2.82
N LEU A 27 1.67 -0.85 4.10
CA LEU A 27 1.69 -1.99 5.02
C LEU A 27 0.24 -2.34 5.38
N VAL A 28 -0.11 -3.60 5.33
CA VAL A 28 -1.34 -4.16 5.90
C VAL A 28 -0.94 -4.77 7.26
N PRO A 29 -1.03 -3.99 8.36
CA PRO A 29 -0.44 -4.39 9.62
C PRO A 29 -1.40 -5.25 10.42
N LEU A 30 -1.00 -6.52 10.63
CA LEU A 30 -1.67 -7.42 11.56
C LEU A 30 -1.08 -7.23 12.95
N VAL A 31 -1.94 -7.01 13.92
CA VAL A 31 -1.56 -6.89 15.32
C VAL A 31 -2.36 -7.89 16.15
N ARG A 32 -1.69 -8.63 17.01
CA ARG A 32 -2.37 -9.54 17.93
C ARG A 32 -2.72 -8.81 19.22
N GLN A 33 -4.03 -8.63 19.47
CA GLN A 33 -4.53 -8.02 20.70
C GLN A 33 -5.59 -8.91 21.35
N ASP A 34 -5.49 -9.14 22.65
CA ASP A 34 -6.44 -9.95 23.43
C ASP A 34 -6.73 -11.35 22.86
N GLY A 35 -5.71 -11.95 22.21
CA GLY A 35 -5.81 -13.27 21.61
C GLY A 35 -6.38 -13.29 20.20
N GLU A 36 -6.76 -12.15 19.63
CA GLU A 36 -7.33 -11.98 18.31
C GLU A 36 -6.41 -11.16 17.40
N TYR A 37 -6.47 -11.42 16.09
CA TYR A 37 -5.80 -10.55 15.12
C TYR A 37 -6.70 -9.37 14.71
N CYS A 38 -6.10 -8.19 14.74
CA CYS A 38 -6.71 -6.94 14.30
C CYS A 38 -5.87 -6.35 13.15
N LEU A 39 -6.49 -5.54 12.31
CA LEU A 39 -5.79 -4.65 11.39
C LEU A 39 -5.65 -3.28 12.04
N LEU A 40 -4.45 -2.71 11.95
CA LEU A 40 -4.18 -1.33 12.35
C LEU A 40 -4.46 -0.40 11.18
N TYR A 41 -5.34 0.56 11.39
CA TYR A 41 -5.66 1.62 10.44
C TYR A 41 -5.24 2.98 11.00
N GLU A 42 -5.03 3.90 10.08
CA GLU A 42 -4.89 5.32 10.37
C GLU A 42 -6.03 6.12 9.75
N ILE A 43 -6.25 7.30 10.31
CA ILE A 43 -7.16 8.33 9.83
C ILE A 43 -6.32 9.49 9.33
N ARG A 44 -6.47 9.85 8.06
CA ARG A 44 -5.69 10.91 7.43
C ARG A 44 -5.98 12.28 8.04
N SER A 45 -4.93 13.05 8.27
CA SER A 45 -5.07 14.40 8.84
C SER A 45 -5.74 15.37 7.87
N ALA A 46 -6.12 16.54 8.39
CA ALA A 46 -6.70 17.63 7.57
C ALA A 46 -5.68 18.27 6.59
N ASN A 47 -4.39 18.00 6.77
CA ASN A 47 -3.30 18.63 6.02
C ASN A 47 -2.87 17.85 4.77
N VAL A 48 -3.36 16.62 4.60
CA VAL A 48 -3.00 15.76 3.47
C VAL A 48 -4.17 15.57 2.50
N ARG A 49 -3.90 14.94 1.36
CA ARG A 49 -4.96 14.58 0.42
C ARG A 49 -5.95 13.62 1.07
N GLN A 50 -7.23 13.75 0.72
CA GLN A 50 -8.32 12.88 1.23
C GLN A 50 -8.39 12.92 2.78
N PRO A 51 -8.58 14.09 3.38
CA PRO A 51 -8.61 14.23 4.83
C PRO A 51 -9.76 13.46 5.44
N GLY A 52 -9.52 12.81 6.58
CA GLY A 52 -10.49 12.01 7.31
C GLY A 52 -10.75 10.61 6.72
N GLU A 53 -10.14 10.27 5.59
CA GLU A 53 -10.23 8.90 5.06
C GLU A 53 -9.43 7.93 5.94
N VAL A 54 -9.94 6.71 6.02
CA VAL A 54 -9.29 5.59 6.68
C VAL A 54 -8.41 4.86 5.68
N CYS A 55 -7.16 4.63 6.02
CA CYS A 55 -6.22 3.92 5.16
C CYS A 55 -5.25 3.06 5.98
N PHE A 56 -4.46 2.29 5.27
CA PHE A 56 -3.27 1.66 5.81
C PHE A 56 -2.08 2.63 5.69
N PRO A 57 -1.10 2.56 6.61
CA PRO A 57 0.11 3.36 6.51
C PRO A 57 0.86 3.04 5.21
N GLY A 58 1.34 4.08 4.54
CA GLY A 58 2.03 3.92 3.27
C GLY A 58 1.97 5.13 2.37
N GLY A 59 2.82 5.09 1.34
CA GLY A 59 2.99 6.23 0.46
C GLY A 59 3.63 5.89 -0.87
N LYS A 60 4.24 6.92 -1.47
CA LYS A 60 4.84 6.83 -2.78
C LYS A 60 6.23 6.19 -2.70
N ARG A 61 6.48 5.20 -3.55
CA ARG A 61 7.80 4.59 -3.65
C ARG A 61 8.83 5.57 -4.20
N GLU A 62 9.99 5.57 -3.58
CA GLU A 62 11.17 6.27 -4.06
C GLU A 62 11.90 5.51 -5.18
N ALA A 63 12.81 6.18 -5.87
CA ALA A 63 13.58 5.55 -6.95
C ALA A 63 14.49 4.43 -6.40
N GLY A 64 14.32 3.22 -6.94
CA GLY A 64 15.08 2.04 -6.51
C GLY A 64 14.53 1.32 -5.28
N GLU A 65 13.49 1.85 -4.65
CA GLU A 65 12.86 1.27 -3.48
C GLU A 65 11.94 0.09 -3.85
N THR A 66 12.00 -1.00 -3.11
CA THR A 66 11.03 -2.10 -3.23
C THR A 66 9.70 -1.73 -2.57
N ALA A 67 8.64 -2.49 -2.82
CA ALA A 67 7.36 -2.27 -2.14
C ALA A 67 7.47 -2.48 -0.62
N ILE A 68 8.22 -3.48 -0.20
CA ILE A 68 8.46 -3.77 1.22
C ILE A 68 9.20 -2.61 1.89
N GLN A 69 10.28 -2.11 1.30
CA GLN A 69 11.05 -0.99 1.85
C GLN A 69 10.18 0.27 2.00
N CYS A 70 9.40 0.60 0.96
CA CYS A 70 8.49 1.73 1.01
C CYS A 70 7.43 1.57 2.11
N ALA A 71 6.75 0.43 2.17
CA ALA A 71 5.72 0.20 3.18
C ALA A 71 6.26 0.31 4.61
N LEU A 72 7.48 -0.19 4.87
CA LEU A 72 8.11 -0.11 6.18
C LEU A 72 8.58 1.31 6.52
N ARG A 73 9.21 2.02 5.56
CA ARG A 73 9.64 3.41 5.73
C ARG A 73 8.46 4.33 6.04
N GLU A 74 7.41 4.28 5.24
CA GLU A 74 6.21 5.10 5.43
C GLU A 74 5.53 4.79 6.77
N THR A 75 5.46 3.49 7.15
CA THR A 75 4.91 3.09 8.46
C THR A 75 5.74 3.67 9.63
N TRP A 76 7.05 3.77 9.47
CA TRP A 76 7.90 4.44 10.44
C TRP A 76 7.65 5.95 10.46
N GLU A 77 7.58 6.59 9.31
CA GLU A 77 7.38 8.03 9.17
C GLU A 77 6.01 8.47 9.70
N GLU A 78 4.95 7.75 9.35
CA GLU A 78 3.57 8.07 9.73
C GLU A 78 3.21 7.66 11.16
N LEU A 79 3.64 6.48 11.63
CA LEU A 79 3.20 5.89 12.90
C LEU A 79 4.31 5.75 13.96
N GLY A 80 5.57 5.91 13.58
CA GLY A 80 6.71 5.68 14.46
C GLY A 80 6.94 4.21 14.79
N ILE A 81 6.41 3.28 13.98
CA ILE A 81 6.63 1.83 14.13
C ILE A 81 7.92 1.46 13.42
N PRO A 82 8.99 1.04 14.11
CA PRO A 82 10.26 0.71 13.49
C PRO A 82 10.17 -0.57 12.65
N GLU A 83 10.95 -0.66 11.57
CA GLU A 83 11.04 -1.85 10.73
C GLU A 83 11.30 -3.13 11.53
N SER A 84 12.13 -3.05 12.59
CA SER A 84 12.45 -4.19 13.44
C SER A 84 11.27 -4.75 14.24
N ALA A 85 10.18 -3.99 14.35
CA ALA A 85 8.93 -4.42 14.99
C ALA A 85 7.93 -5.04 14.03
N VAL A 86 8.28 -5.16 12.74
CA VAL A 86 7.42 -5.71 11.70
C VAL A 86 8.04 -6.99 11.13
N THR A 87 7.33 -8.10 11.30
CA THR A 87 7.67 -9.35 10.60
C THR A 87 6.91 -9.37 9.27
N VAL A 88 7.61 -9.11 8.18
CA VAL A 88 7.00 -9.15 6.84
C VAL A 88 6.59 -10.58 6.50
N ILE A 89 5.32 -10.76 6.14
CA ILE A 89 4.76 -12.04 5.70
C ILE A 89 4.91 -12.17 4.18
N GLY A 90 4.63 -11.10 3.43
CA GLY A 90 4.81 -11.08 1.98
C GLY A 90 4.07 -9.94 1.27
N GLU A 91 4.35 -9.80 -0.02
CA GLU A 91 3.59 -8.90 -0.89
C GLU A 91 2.26 -9.56 -1.27
N MET A 92 1.19 -8.77 -1.28
CA MET A 92 -0.15 -9.18 -1.70
C MET A 92 -0.37 -8.81 -3.17
N ASP A 93 -1.52 -9.19 -3.72
CA ASP A 93 -1.92 -8.78 -5.07
C ASP A 93 -2.00 -7.26 -5.16
N PHE A 94 -1.40 -6.70 -6.20
CA PHE A 94 -1.38 -5.26 -6.42
C PHE A 94 -2.67 -4.76 -7.06
N ILE A 95 -3.00 -3.52 -6.78
CA ILE A 95 -4.18 -2.83 -7.31
C ILE A 95 -3.73 -1.80 -8.34
N HIS A 96 -4.31 -1.86 -9.54
CA HIS A 96 -4.15 -0.80 -10.52
C HIS A 96 -5.06 0.37 -10.16
N ILE A 97 -4.46 1.50 -9.81
CA ILE A 97 -5.18 2.75 -9.60
C ILE A 97 -5.10 3.64 -10.84
N ARG A 98 -5.94 4.67 -10.89
CA ARG A 98 -6.03 5.58 -12.04
C ARG A 98 -4.66 6.14 -12.45
N ALA A 99 -4.52 6.48 -13.73
CA ALA A 99 -3.33 7.11 -14.32
C ALA A 99 -2.06 6.24 -14.38
N GLY A 100 -2.19 4.92 -14.42
CA GLY A 100 -1.06 4.02 -14.62
C GLY A 100 -0.19 3.83 -13.38
N SER A 101 -0.71 4.10 -12.19
CA SER A 101 -0.04 3.84 -10.92
C SER A 101 -0.49 2.53 -10.30
N LEU A 102 0.41 1.83 -9.64
CA LEU A 102 0.13 0.62 -8.89
C LEU A 102 0.22 0.87 -7.40
N LEU A 103 -0.73 0.31 -6.66
CA LEU A 103 -0.66 0.17 -5.21
C LEU A 103 -0.25 -1.27 -4.88
N ARG A 104 0.82 -1.41 -4.12
CA ARG A 104 1.40 -2.70 -3.70
C ARG A 104 1.22 -2.89 -2.20
N PRO A 105 0.23 -3.68 -1.76
CA PRO A 105 0.07 -3.97 -0.34
C PRO A 105 1.11 -4.99 0.11
N VAL A 106 1.64 -4.78 1.31
CA VAL A 106 2.58 -5.69 1.99
C VAL A 106 1.94 -6.14 3.29
N LEU A 107 1.75 -7.44 3.45
CA LEU A 107 1.23 -8.01 4.70
C LEU A 107 2.37 -8.16 5.70
N GLY A 108 2.19 -7.64 6.91
CA GLY A 108 3.17 -7.76 7.99
C GLY A 108 2.52 -7.90 9.35
N GLU A 109 3.15 -8.71 10.22
CA GLU A 109 2.76 -8.83 11.62
C GLU A 109 3.57 -7.82 12.45
N VAL A 110 2.86 -6.95 13.18
CA VAL A 110 3.46 -5.91 14.02
C VAL A 110 3.49 -6.40 15.47
N ASP A 111 4.62 -6.24 16.12
CA ASP A 111 4.76 -6.54 17.56
C ASP A 111 3.77 -5.66 18.36
N PRO A 112 2.80 -6.26 19.08
CA PRO A 112 1.80 -5.52 19.83
C PRO A 112 2.40 -4.62 20.91
N ALA A 113 3.60 -4.92 21.41
CA ALA A 113 4.29 -4.06 22.39
C ALA A 113 4.63 -2.68 21.80
N THR A 114 4.75 -2.58 20.46
CA THR A 114 5.07 -1.33 19.78
C THR A 114 3.90 -0.33 19.81
N LEU A 115 2.66 -0.80 19.92
CA LEU A 115 1.48 0.08 19.90
C LEU A 115 1.51 1.16 20.99
N ALA A 116 1.98 0.81 22.19
CA ALA A 116 2.09 1.76 23.29
C ALA A 116 3.19 2.82 23.06
N ALA A 117 4.13 2.53 22.18
CA ALA A 117 5.24 3.41 21.83
C ALA A 117 5.03 4.17 20.52
N MET A 118 3.95 3.92 19.79
CA MET A 118 3.64 4.64 18.56
C MET A 118 3.67 6.16 18.74
N ARG A 119 4.11 6.84 17.71
CA ARG A 119 4.18 8.31 17.66
C ARG A 119 3.66 8.77 16.29
N PRO A 120 2.32 8.74 16.10
CA PRO A 120 1.73 9.19 14.83
C PRO A 120 2.16 10.63 14.53
N ALA A 121 2.56 10.88 13.28
CA ALA A 121 2.92 12.19 12.78
C ALA A 121 1.66 13.06 12.62
N PRO A 122 1.43 14.10 13.42
CA PRO A 122 0.16 14.81 13.45
C PRO A 122 -0.14 15.60 12.17
N GLU A 123 0.89 15.86 11.35
CA GLU A 123 0.75 16.48 10.04
C GLU A 123 0.07 15.53 9.04
N GLU A 124 0.22 14.22 9.22
CA GLU A 124 -0.27 13.22 8.27
C GLU A 124 -1.38 12.35 8.85
N VAL A 125 -1.32 12.05 10.16
CA VAL A 125 -2.20 11.12 10.85
C VAL A 125 -3.01 11.83 11.94
N ALA A 126 -4.33 11.88 11.78
CA ALA A 126 -5.25 12.43 12.77
C ALA A 126 -5.54 11.45 13.92
N GLY A 127 -5.39 10.16 13.69
CA GLY A 127 -5.62 9.12 14.68
C GLY A 127 -5.42 7.72 14.13
N THR A 128 -5.43 6.73 15.01
CA THR A 128 -5.32 5.32 14.65
C THR A 128 -6.35 4.49 15.39
N PHE A 129 -6.72 3.34 14.83
CA PHE A 129 -7.58 2.37 15.51
C PHE A 129 -7.27 0.94 15.04
N LEU A 130 -7.69 -0.02 15.86
CA LEU A 130 -7.61 -1.43 15.54
C LEU A 130 -8.99 -1.96 15.16
N LEU A 131 -9.07 -2.70 14.05
CA LEU A 131 -10.27 -3.39 13.61
C LEU A 131 -10.06 -4.90 13.68
N PRO A 132 -10.80 -5.62 14.55
CA PRO A 132 -10.70 -7.08 14.61
C PRO A 132 -11.08 -7.74 13.29
N LEU A 133 -10.32 -8.76 12.85
CA LEU A 133 -10.61 -9.48 11.60
C LEU A 133 -12.01 -10.11 11.58
N ARG A 134 -12.60 -10.44 12.73
CA ARG A 134 -13.97 -10.95 12.81
C ARG A 134 -14.99 -9.95 12.29
N GLU A 135 -14.75 -8.63 12.50
CA GLU A 135 -15.66 -7.57 12.02
C GLU A 135 -15.67 -7.49 10.49
N LEU A 136 -14.53 -7.66 9.84
CA LEU A 136 -14.47 -7.72 8.37
C LEU A 136 -15.23 -8.94 7.81
N LYS A 137 -15.20 -10.06 8.53
CA LYS A 137 -15.94 -11.26 8.13
C LYS A 137 -17.46 -11.12 8.37
N ALA A 138 -17.83 -10.42 9.44
CA ALA A 138 -19.23 -10.19 9.79
C ALA A 138 -19.89 -9.13 8.89
N HIS A 139 -19.10 -8.19 8.37
CA HIS A 139 -19.56 -7.07 7.57
C HIS A 139 -18.85 -7.08 6.20
N PRO A 140 -19.28 -7.97 5.27
CA PRO A 140 -18.68 -8.01 3.92
C PRO A 140 -18.93 -6.68 3.20
N PRO A 141 -18.00 -6.25 2.32
CA PRO A 141 -18.14 -4.99 1.61
C PRO A 141 -19.35 -5.00 0.68
N GLU A 142 -20.02 -3.86 0.57
CA GLU A 142 -20.99 -3.62 -0.47
C GLU A 142 -20.30 -3.44 -1.82
N VAL A 143 -20.86 -4.05 -2.87
CA VAL A 143 -20.30 -3.97 -4.22
C VAL A 143 -21.13 -3.02 -5.07
N TYR A 144 -20.50 -1.95 -5.54
CA TYR A 144 -21.10 -1.00 -6.46
C TYR A 144 -20.51 -1.17 -7.86
N LEU A 145 -21.36 -1.38 -8.85
CA LEU A 145 -20.96 -1.46 -10.25
C LEU A 145 -21.33 -0.16 -10.96
N TYR A 146 -20.35 0.47 -11.61
CA TYR A 146 -20.59 1.62 -12.46
C TYR A 146 -19.98 1.40 -13.84
N ARG A 147 -20.56 2.04 -14.86
CA ARG A 147 -20.00 2.04 -16.22
C ARG A 147 -19.27 3.35 -16.44
N GLN A 148 -18.04 3.26 -16.92
CA GLN A 148 -17.26 4.41 -17.34
C GLN A 148 -17.03 4.30 -18.85
N PRO A 149 -17.85 4.97 -19.70
CA PRO A 149 -17.64 4.97 -21.13
C PRO A 149 -16.34 5.71 -21.46
N VAL A 150 -15.57 5.16 -22.38
CA VAL A 150 -14.43 5.84 -22.98
C VAL A 150 -14.92 6.51 -24.25
N GLU A 151 -14.92 7.83 -24.28
CA GLU A 151 -15.20 8.61 -25.48
C GLU A 151 -13.87 9.03 -26.08
N ALA A 152 -13.59 8.58 -27.28
CA ALA A 152 -12.40 8.91 -28.05
C ALA A 152 -12.83 9.30 -29.47
N PRO A 153 -13.46 10.48 -29.67
CA PRO A 153 -14.03 10.89 -30.95
C PRO A 153 -12.99 10.97 -32.07
N ASP A 154 -11.72 11.19 -31.73
CA ASP A 154 -10.62 11.32 -32.68
C ASP A 154 -9.73 10.06 -32.74
N PHE A 155 -10.23 8.91 -32.26
CA PHE A 155 -9.47 7.68 -32.32
C PHE A 155 -9.35 7.20 -33.79
N PRO A 156 -8.14 6.91 -34.29
CA PRO A 156 -7.90 6.82 -35.73
C PRO A 156 -8.39 5.52 -36.40
N TYR A 157 -9.36 4.81 -35.83
CA TYR A 157 -10.17 3.73 -36.46
C TYR A 157 -11.36 3.32 -35.63
#